data_e24d4a9daaaeaeb33da2016df418f4bf
#
_entry.id   e24d4a9daaaeaeb33da2016df418f4bf
#
_cell.length_a   1.000
_cell.length_b   1.000
_cell.length_c   1.000
_cell.angle_alpha   90.00
_cell.angle_beta   90.00
_cell.angle_gamma   90.00
#
_symmetry.space_group_name_H-M   'P 1'
#
loop_
_entity.id
_entity.type
_entity.pdbx_description
1 polymer ?
#
loop_
_entity_poly.entity_id
_entity_poly.type
_entity_poly.pdbx_seq_one_letter_code
_entity_poly.pdbx_strand_id
1 'polypeptide(L)'
;MKLNLYKSVALCSLLALAGCHDFEEMNTNPNAPVYDPSVMDCGPEGIDIDYTISESALESLKATESALGSIFFNFTYEGLYNDYQTATNLTHDVYAAYNGSNGFLNNSPAYAYNDGWSAARWKHFYDDRTIAEYSQLIKTFWFCNKEYYHNAFYITRIYYAFLLSAQTDTYGDIPIQYYVKGAMPPTENVTYTPQKEVYDIIFKLLDQAITGLHNPPAVDQYSFSAEDDRIYGGKVEPWIRFANTLRLRLALRVSNVAPEVAREQGEKALSDPSGLMKGQEDNMKLIPKRQWITGGNENIFALMFSWGASCVLPKEMEWAYKNQALKEGVDANVSGFVEKVARNADEEGTIFGLDATKYNEKEANCYLDPRCKILFFRPSPYDPGIKDDYKAEDPNAEYGGYRNGAKEVGSKYTVKYSPMKTNLKSDEMLPDCWWNQAREIIWLGYSESLFLRAEAALRGWGNETGAAVAGRLYEEGVRASMNYYGIASDKAEEYISHLEGKDAFNGGSREEQLEQIITQKWLAVYPNGNEGWAEVRRTDYPRYLLLPRYGNNSSGEVENTKLIKRVSYPNSESRNPNKPAYTQGTKVWWDVADTMDETGKWKTPDNFR
;
A
#
# COMPACT_ATOMS: atom_id res chain seq x y z
N MET A 1 17.09 -52.97 53.68
CA MET A 1 16.20 -52.06 52.91
C MET A 1 16.90 -50.75 52.42
N LYS A 2 18.03 -50.31 53.00
CA LYS A 2 18.71 -49.07 52.56
C LYS A 2 19.69 -49.26 51.35
N LEU A 3 20.14 -50.47 51.07
CA LEU A 3 21.14 -50.73 50.00
C LEU A 3 20.49 -50.78 48.60
N ASN A 4 19.22 -51.13 48.51
CA ASN A 4 18.50 -51.21 47.22
C ASN A 4 18.01 -49.84 46.74
N LEU A 5 17.86 -48.86 47.66
CA LEU A 5 17.42 -47.53 47.29
C LEU A 5 18.52 -46.73 46.56
N TYR A 6 19.78 -46.92 46.96
CA TYR A 6 20.92 -46.26 46.31
C TYR A 6 21.23 -46.81 44.90
N LYS A 7 20.97 -48.11 44.66
CA LYS A 7 21.15 -48.71 43.35
C LYS A 7 20.03 -48.24 42.37
N SER A 8 18.81 -48.03 42.85
CA SER A 8 17.71 -47.53 42.02
C SER A 8 17.90 -46.04 41.70
N VAL A 9 18.39 -45.22 42.61
CA VAL A 9 18.69 -43.81 42.38
C VAL A 9 19.88 -43.62 41.42
N ALA A 10 20.93 -44.44 41.56
CA ALA A 10 22.09 -44.42 40.64
C ALA A 10 21.72 -44.88 39.21
N LEU A 11 20.77 -45.85 39.07
CA LEU A 11 20.31 -46.29 37.76
C LEU A 11 19.39 -45.26 37.09
N CYS A 12 18.55 -44.57 37.87
CA CYS A 12 17.72 -43.44 37.35
C CYS A 12 18.54 -42.21 36.96
N SER A 13 19.65 -41.93 37.67
CA SER A 13 20.53 -40.81 37.32
C SER A 13 21.40 -41.12 36.10
N LEU A 14 21.77 -42.39 35.85
CA LEU A 14 22.47 -42.81 34.63
C LEU A 14 21.56 -42.85 33.39
N LEU A 15 20.27 -43.16 33.56
CA LEU A 15 19.30 -43.08 32.49
C LEU A 15 18.90 -41.64 32.17
N ALA A 16 18.94 -40.71 33.13
CA ALA A 16 18.69 -39.32 32.88
C ALA A 16 19.85 -38.60 32.15
N LEU A 17 21.08 -39.11 32.27
CA LEU A 17 22.25 -38.57 31.55
C LEU A 17 22.41 -39.16 30.13
N ALA A 18 21.84 -40.30 29.86
CA ALA A 18 21.82 -40.89 28.51
C ALA A 18 20.68 -40.31 27.64
N GLY A 19 19.65 -39.71 28.25
CA GLY A 19 18.51 -39.13 27.53
C GLY A 19 18.73 -37.68 27.07
N CYS A 20 19.82 -37.03 27.45
CA CYS A 20 20.06 -35.63 27.07
C CYS A 20 20.83 -35.45 25.76
N HIS A 21 21.36 -36.51 25.17
CA HIS A 21 22.09 -36.42 23.89
C HIS A 21 21.19 -36.55 22.66
N ASP A 22 20.03 -37.20 22.79
CA ASP A 22 19.13 -37.40 21.67
C ASP A 22 18.00 -36.35 21.57
N PHE A 23 17.90 -35.42 22.51
CA PHE A 23 16.82 -34.43 22.52
C PHE A 23 17.01 -33.33 21.46
N GLU A 24 18.23 -33.02 21.10
CA GLU A 24 18.53 -32.11 19.97
C GLU A 24 18.28 -32.78 18.62
N GLU A 25 18.60 -34.08 18.49
CA GLU A 25 18.37 -34.86 17.28
C GLU A 25 16.88 -35.18 17.05
N MET A 26 16.12 -35.40 18.12
CA MET A 26 14.67 -35.70 18.01
C MET A 26 13.81 -34.42 17.77
N ASN A 27 14.32 -33.23 18.08
CA ASN A 27 13.63 -31.97 17.81
C ASN A 27 14.07 -31.27 16.53
N THR A 28 15.01 -31.82 15.80
CA THR A 28 15.30 -31.35 14.45
C THR A 28 14.19 -31.83 13.53
N ASN A 29 13.38 -30.91 13.05
CA ASN A 29 12.42 -31.14 11.99
C ASN A 29 13.22 -31.69 10.78
N PRO A 30 13.06 -32.95 10.35
CA PRO A 30 13.83 -33.48 9.22
C PRO A 30 13.52 -32.78 7.90
N ASN A 31 12.49 -31.96 7.87
CA ASN A 31 12.13 -31.06 6.76
C ASN A 31 12.50 -29.61 7.04
N ALA A 32 13.10 -29.28 8.20
CA ALA A 32 13.67 -27.96 8.38
C ALA A 32 14.85 -27.82 7.40
N PRO A 33 14.98 -26.72 6.66
CA PRO A 33 16.17 -26.48 5.86
C PRO A 33 17.39 -26.58 6.78
N VAL A 34 18.28 -27.52 6.47
CA VAL A 34 19.51 -27.72 7.24
C VAL A 34 20.24 -26.38 7.20
N TYR A 35 20.34 -25.76 8.36
CA TYR A 35 21.12 -24.56 8.55
C TYR A 35 22.59 -24.90 8.28
N ASP A 36 23.11 -24.48 7.14
CA ASP A 36 24.52 -24.58 6.81
C ASP A 36 25.22 -23.30 7.27
N PRO A 37 26.01 -23.32 8.34
CA PRO A 37 26.72 -22.14 8.84
C PRO A 37 27.68 -21.54 7.80
N SER A 38 28.10 -22.31 6.78
CA SER A 38 28.96 -21.81 5.70
C SER A 38 28.20 -20.89 4.70
N VAL A 39 26.88 -20.93 4.74
CA VAL A 39 26.00 -20.05 3.92
C VAL A 39 25.89 -18.64 4.47
N MET A 40 26.47 -18.35 5.62
CA MET A 40 26.04 -17.25 6.49
C MET A 40 27.03 -16.12 6.67
N ASP A 41 28.12 -16.13 5.97
CA ASP A 41 29.00 -14.95 5.93
C ASP A 41 28.57 -13.97 4.84
N CYS A 42 27.26 -13.68 4.82
CA CYS A 42 26.76 -12.52 4.11
C CYS A 42 27.18 -11.30 4.91
N GLY A 43 28.19 -10.60 4.45
CA GLY A 43 28.52 -9.29 5.00
C GLY A 43 27.24 -8.44 5.09
N PRO A 44 27.04 -7.64 6.14
CA PRO A 44 25.81 -6.88 6.35
C PRO A 44 25.56 -5.82 5.26
N GLU A 45 26.55 -5.55 4.43
CA GLU A 45 26.50 -4.49 3.43
C GLU A 45 26.36 -5.05 2.01
N GLY A 46 25.26 -4.69 1.35
CA GLY A 46 25.07 -4.97 -0.06
C GLY A 46 23.86 -5.85 -0.36
N ILE A 47 23.56 -5.96 -1.64
CA ILE A 47 22.41 -6.70 -2.17
C ILE A 47 22.85 -7.88 -3.06
N ASP A 48 24.14 -8.05 -3.26
CA ASP A 48 24.70 -9.10 -4.10
C ASP A 48 24.70 -10.45 -3.38
N ILE A 49 24.46 -11.53 -4.11
CA ILE A 49 24.61 -12.88 -3.59
C ILE A 49 26.11 -13.20 -3.56
N ASP A 50 26.73 -13.01 -2.42
CA ASP A 50 28.16 -13.09 -2.15
C ASP A 50 28.55 -14.29 -1.26
N TYR A 51 27.68 -15.29 -1.19
CA TYR A 51 27.87 -16.53 -0.46
C TYR A 51 27.79 -17.75 -1.39
N THR A 52 28.23 -18.89 -0.89
CA THR A 52 28.16 -20.18 -1.56
C THR A 52 27.14 -21.10 -0.89
N ILE A 53 26.69 -22.11 -1.61
CA ILE A 53 25.80 -23.15 -1.08
C ILE A 53 26.47 -24.52 -1.19
N SER A 54 26.04 -25.46 -0.36
CA SER A 54 26.51 -26.86 -0.43
C SER A 54 26.01 -27.56 -1.70
N GLU A 55 26.66 -28.66 -2.08
CA GLU A 55 26.25 -29.48 -3.23
C GLU A 55 24.83 -30.04 -3.01
N SER A 56 24.50 -30.47 -1.80
CA SER A 56 23.14 -30.92 -1.45
C SER A 56 22.08 -29.84 -1.58
N ALA A 57 22.41 -28.61 -1.19
CA ALA A 57 21.51 -27.45 -1.37
C ALA A 57 21.31 -27.15 -2.86
N LEU A 58 22.36 -27.19 -3.68
CA LEU A 58 22.26 -27.00 -5.12
C LEU A 58 21.37 -28.09 -5.77
N GLU A 59 21.53 -29.36 -5.41
CA GLU A 59 20.65 -30.42 -5.91
C GLU A 59 19.18 -30.21 -5.50
N SER A 60 18.95 -29.73 -4.30
CA SER A 60 17.59 -29.36 -3.85
C SER A 60 16.99 -28.24 -4.67
N LEU A 61 17.78 -27.21 -5.02
CA LEU A 61 17.32 -26.10 -5.90
C LEU A 61 17.00 -26.63 -7.30
N LYS A 62 17.85 -27.44 -7.90
CA LYS A 62 17.61 -28.05 -9.21
C LYS A 62 16.33 -28.89 -9.24
N ALA A 63 16.04 -29.62 -8.18
CA ALA A 63 14.81 -30.43 -8.08
C ALA A 63 13.54 -29.57 -8.12
N THR A 64 13.62 -28.29 -7.82
CA THR A 64 12.48 -27.36 -7.81
C THR A 64 12.36 -26.51 -9.08
N GLU A 65 13.28 -26.64 -10.05
CA GLU A 65 13.25 -25.82 -11.28
C GLU A 65 11.92 -25.92 -12.06
N SER A 66 11.28 -27.07 -12.06
CA SER A 66 9.99 -27.29 -12.71
C SER A 66 8.82 -26.53 -12.05
N ALA A 67 9.00 -26.04 -10.81
CA ALA A 67 7.98 -25.33 -10.05
C ALA A 67 8.17 -23.80 -10.06
N LEU A 68 9.21 -23.28 -10.70
CA LEU A 68 9.57 -21.85 -10.65
C LEU A 68 8.43 -20.92 -11.07
N GLY A 69 7.70 -21.29 -12.12
CA GLY A 69 6.54 -20.52 -12.56
C GLY A 69 5.45 -20.42 -11.48
N SER A 70 5.10 -21.56 -10.85
CA SER A 70 4.11 -21.58 -9.77
C SER A 70 4.58 -20.83 -8.54
N ILE A 71 5.87 -20.87 -8.19
CA ILE A 71 6.44 -20.12 -7.07
C ILE A 71 6.38 -18.62 -7.37
N PHE A 72 6.75 -18.20 -8.58
CA PHE A 72 6.67 -16.80 -8.99
C PHE A 72 5.21 -16.29 -9.00
N PHE A 73 4.28 -17.13 -9.50
CA PHE A 73 2.86 -16.81 -9.44
C PHE A 73 2.41 -16.55 -7.98
N ASN A 74 2.74 -17.45 -7.05
CA ASN A 74 2.36 -17.27 -5.65
C ASN A 74 3.03 -16.03 -5.05
N PHE A 75 4.32 -15.84 -5.27
CA PHE A 75 5.06 -14.67 -4.80
C PHE A 75 4.45 -13.36 -5.25
N THR A 76 4.04 -13.24 -6.52
CA THR A 76 3.44 -12.02 -7.06
C THR A 76 1.98 -11.86 -6.68
N TYR A 77 1.24 -12.96 -6.58
CA TYR A 77 -0.18 -12.95 -6.28
C TYR A 77 -0.45 -12.71 -4.79
N GLU A 78 0.27 -13.42 -3.92
CA GLU A 78 0.05 -13.36 -2.48
C GLU A 78 0.74 -12.15 -1.82
N GLY A 79 1.77 -11.57 -2.42
CA GLY A 79 2.66 -10.59 -1.81
C GLY A 79 1.99 -9.41 -1.10
N LEU A 80 1.12 -8.63 -1.77
CA LEU A 80 0.32 -7.57 -1.13
C LEU A 80 -1.15 -7.95 -0.96
N TYR A 81 -1.60 -8.98 -1.66
CA TYR A 81 -3.01 -9.36 -1.68
C TYR A 81 -3.37 -10.41 -0.64
N ASN A 82 -2.39 -11.20 -0.18
CA ASN A 82 -2.65 -12.21 0.81
C ASN A 82 -3.29 -11.61 2.05
N ASP A 83 -4.44 -12.17 2.44
CA ASP A 83 -5.27 -11.68 3.54
C ASP A 83 -5.47 -10.14 3.51
N TYR A 84 -5.76 -9.62 2.33
CA TYR A 84 -5.90 -8.18 2.08
C TYR A 84 -6.75 -7.47 3.13
N GLN A 85 -7.81 -8.12 3.61
CA GLN A 85 -8.68 -7.55 4.64
C GLN A 85 -7.89 -7.13 5.87
N THR A 86 -7.08 -8.02 6.43
CA THR A 86 -6.34 -7.75 7.67
C THR A 86 -5.01 -7.04 7.40
N ALA A 87 -4.35 -7.38 6.30
CA ALA A 87 -3.05 -6.81 5.97
C ALA A 87 -3.10 -5.36 5.44
N THR A 88 -4.21 -4.96 4.81
CA THR A 88 -4.31 -3.64 4.15
C THR A 88 -5.61 -2.93 4.46
N ASN A 89 -6.76 -3.58 4.23
CA ASN A 89 -8.04 -2.88 4.21
C ASN A 89 -8.45 -2.33 5.59
N LEU A 90 -8.21 -3.06 6.67
CA LEU A 90 -8.53 -2.63 8.03
C LEU A 90 -7.56 -1.58 8.60
N THR A 91 -6.49 -1.32 7.90
CA THR A 91 -5.45 -0.36 8.30
C THR A 91 -5.24 0.70 7.21
N HIS A 92 -4.47 0.40 6.18
CA HIS A 92 -4.04 1.37 5.17
C HIS A 92 -5.20 2.05 4.44
N ASP A 93 -6.25 1.31 4.03
CA ASP A 93 -7.40 1.90 3.35
C ASP A 93 -8.21 2.81 4.27
N VAL A 94 -8.28 2.47 5.56
CA VAL A 94 -8.94 3.31 6.57
C VAL A 94 -8.10 4.55 6.86
N TYR A 95 -6.79 4.41 7.00
CA TYR A 95 -5.88 5.53 7.30
C TYR A 95 -5.68 6.47 6.11
N ALA A 96 -5.85 5.96 4.89
CA ALA A 96 -5.93 6.76 3.68
C ALA A 96 -7.28 7.49 3.51
N ALA A 97 -8.24 7.26 4.41
CA ALA A 97 -9.63 7.72 4.29
C ALA A 97 -10.33 7.20 3.01
N TYR A 98 -10.04 5.97 2.62
CA TYR A 98 -10.69 5.29 1.48
C TYR A 98 -11.86 4.44 1.90
N ASN A 99 -11.97 4.12 3.18
CA ASN A 99 -13.03 3.28 3.71
C ASN A 99 -13.70 3.94 4.92
N GLY A 100 -14.96 4.32 4.76
CA GLY A 100 -15.81 4.73 5.86
C GLY A 100 -16.39 3.51 6.57
N SER A 101 -16.14 3.37 7.86
CA SER A 101 -16.59 2.22 8.64
C SER A 101 -17.17 2.62 10.00
N ASN A 102 -18.29 1.99 10.36
CA ASN A 102 -18.99 2.22 11.61
C ASN A 102 -18.34 1.56 12.85
N GLY A 103 -17.09 1.15 12.78
CA GLY A 103 -16.37 0.48 13.84
C GLY A 103 -16.56 -1.04 13.88
N PHE A 104 -17.32 -1.62 12.95
CA PHE A 104 -17.43 -3.08 12.78
C PHE A 104 -16.04 -3.71 12.55
N LEU A 105 -15.15 -2.98 11.91
CA LEU A 105 -13.79 -3.37 11.61
C LEU A 105 -12.85 -3.18 12.82
N ASN A 106 -13.27 -3.67 13.98
CA ASN A 106 -12.45 -3.78 15.19
C ASN A 106 -11.83 -2.46 15.67
N ASN A 107 -12.55 -1.35 15.51
CA ASN A 107 -12.12 0.01 15.88
C ASN A 107 -10.88 0.53 15.14
N SER A 108 -10.44 -0.10 14.05
CA SER A 108 -9.35 0.42 13.21
C SER A 108 -9.57 1.87 12.77
N PRO A 109 -10.80 2.31 12.44
CA PRO A 109 -11.08 3.72 12.16
C PRO A 109 -10.80 4.67 13.31
N ALA A 110 -10.61 4.16 14.52
CA ALA A 110 -10.20 4.91 15.70
C ALA A 110 -8.78 4.53 16.17
N TYR A 111 -7.94 4.00 15.29
CA TYR A 111 -6.53 3.67 15.53
C TYR A 111 -6.27 2.58 16.58
N ALA A 112 -7.28 1.78 16.91
CA ALA A 112 -7.08 0.64 17.80
C ALA A 112 -6.17 -0.39 17.14
N TYR A 113 -5.07 -0.73 17.79
CA TYR A 113 -4.23 -1.83 17.37
C TYR A 113 -4.84 -3.16 17.77
N ASN A 114 -4.95 -4.09 16.85
CA ASN A 114 -5.35 -5.47 17.08
C ASN A 114 -4.30 -6.41 16.51
N ASP A 115 -3.51 -7.02 17.38
CA ASP A 115 -2.39 -7.87 16.97
C ASP A 115 -2.81 -9.01 16.04
N GLY A 116 -3.95 -9.65 16.29
CA GLY A 116 -4.46 -10.73 15.45
C GLY A 116 -4.74 -10.32 14.00
N TRP A 117 -4.98 -9.02 13.75
CA TRP A 117 -5.27 -8.49 12.42
C TRP A 117 -4.17 -7.55 11.92
N SER A 118 -3.77 -6.58 12.74
CA SER A 118 -2.78 -5.57 12.34
C SER A 118 -1.39 -6.17 12.10
N ALA A 119 -1.09 -7.33 12.70
CA ALA A 119 0.15 -8.07 12.47
C ALA A 119 0.16 -8.85 11.14
N ALA A 120 -0.98 -8.99 10.45
CA ALA A 120 -1.09 -9.87 9.29
C ALA A 120 -0.07 -9.53 8.19
N ARG A 121 0.13 -8.24 7.87
CA ARG A 121 1.12 -7.81 6.88
C ARG A 121 2.54 -8.26 7.23
N TRP A 122 2.96 -8.09 8.49
CA TRP A 122 4.27 -8.54 8.96
C TRP A 122 4.41 -10.05 8.82
N LYS A 123 3.43 -10.76 9.33
CA LYS A 123 3.40 -12.22 9.33
C LYS A 123 3.45 -12.79 7.91
N HIS A 124 2.62 -12.29 7.00
CA HIS A 124 2.63 -12.74 5.61
C HIS A 124 3.96 -12.47 4.90
N PHE A 125 4.61 -11.36 5.24
CA PHE A 125 5.89 -11.02 4.66
C PHE A 125 7.03 -11.92 5.18
N TYR A 126 7.15 -12.10 6.51
CA TYR A 126 8.28 -12.77 7.13
C TYR A 126 8.05 -14.25 7.44
N ASP A 127 6.89 -14.63 7.94
CA ASP A 127 6.68 -15.92 8.57
C ASP A 127 6.03 -16.94 7.62
N ASP A 128 5.12 -16.49 6.73
CA ASP A 128 4.32 -17.43 5.96
C ASP A 128 5.00 -17.85 4.65
N ARG A 129 5.12 -16.93 3.67
CA ARG A 129 5.55 -17.33 2.33
C ARG A 129 6.45 -16.35 1.59
N THR A 130 6.18 -15.04 1.66
CA THR A 130 6.78 -14.05 0.75
C THR A 130 8.31 -14.13 0.72
N ILE A 131 8.96 -14.15 1.89
CA ILE A 131 10.42 -14.28 1.99
C ILE A 131 10.90 -15.66 1.51
N ALA A 132 10.18 -16.73 1.83
CA ALA A 132 10.57 -18.09 1.43
C ALA A 132 10.50 -18.25 -0.10
N GLU A 133 9.44 -17.77 -0.74
CA GLU A 133 9.27 -17.81 -2.20
C GLU A 133 10.31 -16.94 -2.91
N TYR A 134 10.54 -15.72 -2.44
CA TYR A 134 11.60 -14.86 -2.95
C TYR A 134 12.97 -15.52 -2.84
N SER A 135 13.31 -16.05 -1.66
CA SER A 135 14.56 -16.77 -1.40
C SER A 135 14.74 -17.96 -2.34
N GLN A 136 13.69 -18.78 -2.50
CA GLN A 136 13.70 -19.92 -3.40
C GLN A 136 13.97 -19.51 -4.85
N LEU A 137 13.27 -18.50 -5.35
CA LEU A 137 13.41 -18.00 -6.71
C LEU A 137 14.82 -17.49 -6.98
N ILE A 138 15.30 -16.51 -6.20
CA ILE A 138 16.59 -15.87 -6.52
C ILE A 138 17.77 -16.81 -6.32
N LYS A 139 17.71 -17.73 -5.34
CA LYS A 139 18.76 -18.77 -5.18
C LYS A 139 18.78 -19.72 -6.37
N THR A 140 17.62 -20.19 -6.82
CA THR A 140 17.56 -21.09 -7.97
C THR A 140 18.09 -20.39 -9.22
N PHE A 141 17.67 -19.16 -9.48
CA PHE A 141 18.15 -18.40 -10.63
C PHE A 141 19.66 -18.15 -10.59
N TRP A 142 20.19 -17.83 -9.42
CA TRP A 142 21.61 -17.50 -9.27
C TRP A 142 22.52 -18.75 -9.32
N PHE A 143 22.17 -19.79 -8.55
CA PHE A 143 23.07 -20.94 -8.38
C PHE A 143 22.89 -22.06 -9.43
N CYS A 144 21.68 -22.22 -10.00
CA CYS A 144 21.49 -23.22 -11.04
C CYS A 144 22.02 -22.77 -12.39
N ASN A 145 21.60 -21.60 -12.88
CA ASN A 145 22.10 -21.05 -14.15
C ASN A 145 21.80 -19.53 -14.27
N LYS A 146 22.67 -18.71 -13.71
CA LYS A 146 22.47 -17.24 -13.67
C LYS A 146 22.38 -16.56 -15.04
N GLU A 147 22.95 -17.15 -16.10
CA GLU A 147 22.85 -16.58 -17.45
C GLU A 147 21.49 -16.89 -18.07
N TYR A 148 21.01 -18.12 -17.94
CA TYR A 148 19.71 -18.57 -18.45
C TYR A 148 18.54 -17.90 -17.71
N TYR A 149 18.64 -17.74 -16.39
CA TYR A 149 17.61 -17.13 -15.54
C TYR A 149 17.77 -15.62 -15.34
N HIS A 150 18.65 -14.96 -16.05
CA HIS A 150 19.02 -13.55 -15.85
C HIS A 150 17.81 -12.61 -15.78
N ASN A 151 16.92 -12.68 -16.77
CA ASN A 151 15.73 -11.82 -16.81
C ASN A 151 14.76 -12.14 -15.66
N ALA A 152 14.52 -13.40 -15.36
CA ALA A 152 13.65 -13.83 -14.28
C ALA A 152 14.18 -13.38 -12.90
N PHE A 153 15.49 -13.42 -12.70
CA PHE A 153 16.15 -12.96 -11.49
C PHE A 153 15.88 -11.46 -11.25
N TYR A 154 16.06 -10.62 -12.27
CA TYR A 154 15.85 -9.18 -12.12
C TYR A 154 14.38 -8.80 -12.04
N ILE A 155 13.48 -9.46 -12.76
CA ILE A 155 12.03 -9.28 -12.62
C ILE A 155 11.60 -9.58 -11.18
N THR A 156 12.09 -10.67 -10.60
CA THR A 156 11.80 -11.05 -9.22
C THR A 156 12.29 -10.00 -8.22
N ARG A 157 13.49 -9.42 -8.44
CA ARG A 157 14.02 -8.34 -7.62
C ARG A 157 13.25 -7.02 -7.74
N ILE A 158 12.71 -6.70 -8.90
CA ILE A 158 11.82 -5.54 -9.08
C ILE A 158 10.57 -5.69 -8.22
N TYR A 159 9.93 -6.85 -8.27
CA TYR A 159 8.73 -7.07 -7.45
C TYR A 159 9.06 -7.09 -5.95
N TYR A 160 10.19 -7.65 -5.55
CA TYR A 160 10.66 -7.61 -4.17
C TYR A 160 10.91 -6.18 -3.69
N ALA A 161 11.53 -5.33 -4.50
CA ALA A 161 11.71 -3.90 -4.19
C ALA A 161 10.37 -3.17 -3.96
N PHE A 162 9.36 -3.51 -4.76
CA PHE A 162 7.99 -3.01 -4.55
C PHE A 162 7.41 -3.46 -3.21
N LEU A 163 7.53 -4.73 -2.85
CA LEU A 163 7.06 -5.25 -1.55
C LEU A 163 7.82 -4.63 -0.37
N LEU A 164 9.14 -4.47 -0.49
CA LEU A 164 9.95 -3.80 0.53
C LEU A 164 9.50 -2.36 0.77
N SER A 165 9.15 -1.62 -0.29
CA SER A 165 8.67 -0.26 -0.16
C SER A 165 7.36 -0.20 0.64
N ALA A 166 6.41 -1.09 0.35
CA ALA A 166 5.15 -1.18 1.10
C ALA A 166 5.37 -1.58 2.56
N GLN A 167 6.32 -2.47 2.82
CA GLN A 167 6.64 -2.94 4.16
C GLN A 167 7.30 -1.84 5.02
N THR A 168 8.33 -1.18 4.49
CA THR A 168 9.01 -0.10 5.21
C THR A 168 8.14 1.14 5.37
N ASP A 169 7.26 1.46 4.41
CA ASP A 169 6.30 2.55 4.51
C ASP A 169 5.23 2.30 5.60
N THR A 170 5.02 1.03 5.94
CA THR A 170 4.10 0.64 7.02
C THR A 170 4.75 0.73 8.40
N TYR A 171 5.96 0.20 8.55
CA TYR A 171 6.61 -0.02 9.85
C TYR A 171 7.81 0.89 10.11
N GLY A 172 8.40 1.51 9.09
CA GLY A 172 9.69 2.21 9.17
C GLY A 172 10.86 1.25 9.06
N ASP A 173 11.66 1.13 10.11
CA ASP A 173 12.79 0.20 10.14
C ASP A 173 12.31 -1.25 10.08
N ILE A 174 12.96 -2.06 9.26
CA ILE A 174 12.59 -3.47 9.04
C ILE A 174 13.82 -4.38 8.89
N PRO A 175 13.75 -5.65 9.28
CA PRO A 175 14.85 -6.59 9.08
C PRO A 175 14.90 -7.05 7.62
N ILE A 176 15.98 -6.72 6.89
CA ILE A 176 16.12 -7.10 5.47
C ILE A 176 17.49 -7.62 5.08
N GLN A 177 18.51 -7.50 5.92
CA GLN A 177 19.92 -7.73 5.57
C GLN A 177 20.19 -9.07 4.89
N TYR A 178 19.66 -10.15 5.45
CA TYR A 178 19.82 -11.49 4.88
C TYR A 178 18.81 -11.77 3.77
N TYR A 179 17.58 -11.36 3.99
CA TYR A 179 16.46 -11.66 3.09
C TYR A 179 16.65 -11.10 1.68
N VAL A 180 17.22 -9.91 1.54
CA VAL A 180 17.48 -9.29 0.22
C VAL A 180 18.40 -10.14 -0.66
N LYS A 181 19.26 -10.96 -0.05
CA LYS A 181 20.17 -11.91 -0.72
C LYS A 181 19.56 -13.30 -0.87
N GLY A 182 18.33 -13.53 -0.42
CA GLY A 182 17.69 -14.84 -0.36
C GLY A 182 18.22 -15.74 0.76
N ALA A 183 19.00 -15.19 1.69
CA ALA A 183 19.49 -15.92 2.85
C ALA A 183 18.53 -15.75 4.04
N MET A 184 18.66 -16.65 5.02
CA MET A 184 17.94 -16.55 6.29
C MET A 184 18.88 -16.05 7.39
N PRO A 185 18.38 -15.26 8.34
CA PRO A 185 19.22 -14.80 9.46
C PRO A 185 19.65 -15.96 10.37
N PRO A 186 20.85 -15.85 10.99
CA PRO A 186 21.41 -16.92 11.84
C PRO A 186 20.69 -17.08 13.17
N THR A 187 19.92 -16.09 13.57
CA THR A 187 19.23 -16.06 14.86
C THR A 187 17.84 -15.44 14.71
N GLU A 188 16.96 -15.73 15.68
CA GLU A 188 15.65 -15.10 15.78
C GLU A 188 15.73 -13.60 16.13
N ASN A 189 16.85 -13.17 16.72
CA ASN A 189 17.08 -11.77 17.12
C ASN A 189 17.66 -10.95 15.96
N VAL A 190 16.90 -10.81 14.89
CA VAL A 190 17.31 -10.06 13.69
C VAL A 190 17.51 -8.57 13.99
N THR A 191 18.48 -7.97 13.32
CA THR A 191 18.70 -6.53 13.35
C THR A 191 17.76 -5.82 12.41
N TYR A 192 17.18 -4.72 12.86
CA TYR A 192 16.35 -3.86 12.02
C TYR A 192 17.24 -2.88 11.24
N THR A 193 17.03 -2.84 9.93
CA THR A 193 17.68 -1.89 9.03
C THR A 193 16.92 -0.56 9.10
N PRO A 194 17.57 0.58 9.37
CA PRO A 194 16.92 1.88 9.35
C PRO A 194 16.21 2.16 8.04
N GLN A 195 15.03 2.77 8.06
CA GLN A 195 14.22 3.00 6.87
C GLN A 195 14.99 3.72 5.74
N LYS A 196 15.87 4.67 6.09
CA LYS A 196 16.73 5.33 5.10
C LYS A 196 17.58 4.33 4.32
N GLU A 197 18.22 3.40 5.02
CA GLU A 197 19.07 2.38 4.40
C GLU A 197 18.23 1.37 3.60
N VAL A 198 17.00 1.09 4.04
CA VAL A 198 16.05 0.27 3.26
C VAL A 198 15.75 0.93 1.92
N TYR A 199 15.55 2.23 1.87
CA TYR A 199 15.36 2.98 0.63
C TYR A 199 16.61 2.97 -0.25
N ASP A 200 17.80 3.13 0.33
CA ASP A 200 19.06 3.02 -0.40
C ASP A 200 19.20 1.63 -1.06
N ILE A 201 18.80 0.57 -0.35
CA ILE A 201 18.77 -0.81 -0.87
C ILE A 201 17.73 -0.96 -1.99
N ILE A 202 16.53 -0.43 -1.82
CA ILE A 202 15.48 -0.48 -2.84
C ILE A 202 15.97 0.20 -4.14
N PHE A 203 16.57 1.37 -4.06
CA PHE A 203 17.11 2.06 -5.23
C PHE A 203 18.24 1.27 -5.90
N LYS A 204 19.11 0.62 -5.13
CA LYS A 204 20.15 -0.28 -5.69
C LYS A 204 19.53 -1.50 -6.39
N LEU A 205 18.50 -2.12 -5.81
CA LEU A 205 17.80 -3.23 -6.44
C LEU A 205 17.19 -2.83 -7.78
N LEU A 206 16.51 -1.67 -7.84
CA LEU A 206 15.92 -1.15 -9.06
C LEU A 206 16.99 -0.78 -10.09
N ASP A 207 18.10 -0.17 -9.67
CA ASP A 207 19.21 0.21 -10.55
C ASP A 207 19.86 -1.01 -11.22
N GLN A 208 20.19 -2.02 -10.41
CA GLN A 208 20.75 -3.28 -10.91
C GLN A 208 19.77 -4.02 -11.83
N ALA A 209 18.49 -4.07 -11.44
CA ALA A 209 17.49 -4.80 -12.21
C ALA A 209 17.22 -4.15 -13.56
N ILE A 210 17.02 -2.84 -13.61
CA ILE A 210 16.81 -2.11 -14.87
C ILE A 210 18.04 -2.24 -15.77
N THR A 211 19.25 -2.04 -15.22
CA THR A 211 20.49 -2.19 -15.97
C THR A 211 20.67 -3.62 -16.49
N GLY A 212 20.39 -4.62 -15.67
CA GLY A 212 20.49 -6.02 -16.07
C GLY A 212 19.50 -6.38 -17.18
N LEU A 213 18.24 -5.95 -17.06
CA LEU A 213 17.23 -6.22 -18.08
C LEU A 213 17.50 -5.52 -19.42
N HIS A 214 18.20 -4.38 -19.42
CA HIS A 214 18.69 -3.75 -20.64
C HIS A 214 19.90 -4.46 -21.27
N ASN A 215 20.63 -5.25 -20.49
CA ASN A 215 21.88 -5.89 -20.93
C ASN A 215 21.86 -7.41 -20.63
N PRO A 216 20.90 -8.18 -21.18
CA PRO A 216 20.88 -9.61 -20.97
C PRO A 216 22.08 -10.30 -21.65
N PRO A 217 22.60 -11.40 -21.10
CA PRO A 217 23.62 -12.19 -21.77
C PRO A 217 23.11 -12.77 -23.10
N ALA A 218 24.03 -13.04 -24.02
CA ALA A 218 23.71 -13.53 -25.37
C ALA A 218 23.39 -15.06 -25.39
N VAL A 219 22.50 -15.47 -24.49
CA VAL A 219 21.97 -16.83 -24.41
C VAL A 219 20.45 -16.78 -24.37
N ASP A 220 19.80 -17.89 -24.70
CA ASP A 220 18.34 -17.97 -24.53
C ASP A 220 17.95 -17.72 -23.08
N GLN A 221 16.98 -16.85 -22.88
CA GLN A 221 16.52 -16.46 -21.57
C GLN A 221 15.29 -17.23 -21.15
N TYR A 222 15.27 -17.70 -19.91
CA TYR A 222 14.02 -18.17 -19.29
C TYR A 222 13.01 -17.04 -19.24
N SER A 223 11.78 -17.34 -19.61
CA SER A 223 10.65 -16.42 -19.53
C SER A 223 9.49 -17.08 -18.79
N PHE A 224 8.91 -16.38 -17.85
CA PHE A 224 7.67 -16.82 -17.22
C PHE A 224 6.56 -16.89 -18.27
N SER A 225 5.70 -17.90 -18.17
CA SER A 225 4.48 -17.94 -18.97
C SER A 225 3.47 -16.87 -18.53
N ALA A 226 2.47 -16.60 -19.35
CA ALA A 226 1.39 -15.67 -18.96
C ALA A 226 0.52 -16.20 -17.80
N GLU A 227 0.58 -17.50 -17.52
CA GLU A 227 -0.08 -18.10 -16.36
C GLU A 227 0.73 -17.91 -15.08
N ASP A 228 2.05 -17.87 -15.20
CA ASP A 228 2.98 -17.70 -14.08
C ASP A 228 3.15 -16.20 -13.73
N ASP A 229 3.37 -15.35 -14.73
CA ASP A 229 3.40 -13.90 -14.59
C ASP A 229 2.08 -13.30 -15.10
N ARG A 230 1.11 -13.20 -14.21
CA ARG A 230 -0.20 -12.60 -14.52
C ARG A 230 -0.19 -11.08 -14.56
N ILE A 231 0.95 -10.46 -14.27
CA ILE A 231 1.10 -9.01 -14.32
C ILE A 231 1.42 -8.60 -15.75
N TYR A 232 2.49 -9.15 -16.32
CA TYR A 232 2.96 -8.75 -17.66
C TYR A 232 3.25 -9.93 -18.61
N GLY A 233 2.93 -11.15 -18.22
CA GLY A 233 3.08 -12.33 -19.08
C GLY A 233 4.52 -12.65 -19.45
N GLY A 234 5.47 -12.43 -18.56
CA GLY A 234 6.90 -12.65 -18.77
C GLY A 234 7.59 -11.63 -19.66
N LYS A 235 6.91 -10.56 -20.05
CA LYS A 235 7.46 -9.52 -20.95
C LYS A 235 8.37 -8.58 -20.16
N VAL A 236 9.63 -8.46 -20.61
CA VAL A 236 10.66 -7.66 -19.94
C VAL A 236 10.36 -6.17 -19.97
N GLU A 237 9.96 -5.63 -21.11
CA GLU A 237 9.77 -4.20 -21.33
C GLU A 237 8.72 -3.55 -20.39
N PRO A 238 7.52 -4.13 -20.17
CA PRO A 238 6.59 -3.63 -19.17
C PRO A 238 7.14 -3.69 -17.73
N TRP A 239 7.94 -4.71 -17.39
CA TRP A 239 8.62 -4.77 -16.09
C TRP A 239 9.62 -3.65 -15.89
N ILE A 240 10.38 -3.25 -16.93
CA ILE A 240 11.27 -2.07 -16.86
C ILE A 240 10.46 -0.79 -16.66
N ARG A 241 9.37 -0.60 -17.42
CA ARG A 241 8.50 0.58 -17.24
C ARG A 241 7.87 0.65 -15.86
N PHE A 242 7.44 -0.48 -15.33
CA PHE A 242 6.98 -0.56 -13.94
C PHE A 242 8.10 -0.17 -12.96
N ALA A 243 9.30 -0.72 -13.12
CA ALA A 243 10.44 -0.42 -12.26
C ALA A 243 10.80 1.07 -12.27
N ASN A 244 10.81 1.70 -13.44
CA ASN A 244 11.06 3.13 -13.61
C ASN A 244 9.95 3.97 -12.95
N THR A 245 8.68 3.59 -13.12
CA THR A 245 7.55 4.29 -12.50
C THR A 245 7.58 4.15 -10.97
N LEU A 246 7.90 2.96 -10.46
CA LEU A 246 8.13 2.73 -9.03
C LEU A 246 9.31 3.57 -8.51
N ARG A 247 10.42 3.61 -9.26
CA ARG A 247 11.59 4.43 -8.92
C ARG A 247 11.22 5.90 -8.79
N LEU A 248 10.42 6.44 -9.71
CA LEU A 248 9.94 7.83 -9.64
C LEU A 248 9.03 8.06 -8.45
N ARG A 249 8.08 7.14 -8.17
CA ARG A 249 7.22 7.19 -6.96
C ARG A 249 8.07 7.30 -5.70
N LEU A 250 9.06 6.43 -5.56
CA LEU A 250 9.90 6.36 -4.36
C LEU A 250 10.89 7.53 -4.28
N ALA A 251 11.38 8.04 -5.41
CA ALA A 251 12.17 9.26 -5.47
C ALA A 251 11.38 10.46 -4.92
N LEU A 252 10.13 10.65 -5.37
CA LEU A 252 9.25 11.68 -4.85
C LEU A 252 8.94 11.46 -3.36
N ARG A 253 8.81 10.19 -2.91
CA ARG A 253 8.58 9.84 -1.50
C ARG A 253 9.65 10.40 -0.56
N VAL A 254 10.90 10.34 -0.95
CA VAL A 254 12.02 10.81 -0.12
C VAL A 254 12.45 12.25 -0.40
N SER A 255 11.71 12.97 -1.25
CA SER A 255 12.12 14.30 -1.72
C SER A 255 12.25 15.37 -0.62
N ASN A 256 11.56 15.21 0.49
CA ASN A 256 11.62 16.15 1.61
C ASN A 256 12.79 15.87 2.57
N VAL A 257 13.33 14.64 2.60
CA VAL A 257 14.40 14.23 3.54
C VAL A 257 15.74 13.98 2.85
N ALA A 258 15.72 13.63 1.57
CA ALA A 258 16.91 13.32 0.77
C ALA A 258 16.78 13.91 -0.65
N PRO A 259 16.69 15.26 -0.80
CA PRO A 259 16.35 15.91 -2.07
C PRO A 259 17.33 15.60 -3.21
N GLU A 260 18.62 15.43 -2.91
CA GLU A 260 19.64 15.11 -3.93
C GLU A 260 19.46 13.67 -4.45
N VAL A 261 19.29 12.70 -3.54
CA VAL A 261 18.99 11.31 -3.90
C VAL A 261 17.67 11.23 -4.68
N ALA A 262 16.66 11.93 -4.21
CA ALA A 262 15.35 11.99 -4.85
C ALA A 262 15.47 12.51 -6.29
N ARG A 263 16.18 13.60 -6.50
CA ARG A 263 16.41 14.15 -7.83
C ARG A 263 17.16 13.18 -8.72
N GLU A 264 18.27 12.62 -8.24
CA GLU A 264 19.08 11.64 -9.00
C GLU A 264 18.22 10.45 -9.44
N GLN A 265 17.48 9.84 -8.51
CA GLN A 265 16.66 8.68 -8.81
C GLN A 265 15.48 9.02 -9.72
N GLY A 266 14.87 10.19 -9.53
CA GLY A 266 13.80 10.68 -10.40
C GLY A 266 14.28 10.95 -11.83
N GLU A 267 15.43 11.60 -11.99
CA GLU A 267 16.02 11.87 -13.32
C GLU A 267 16.44 10.57 -14.03
N LYS A 268 17.00 9.59 -13.32
CA LYS A 268 17.26 8.25 -13.87
C LYS A 268 16.00 7.59 -14.41
N ALA A 269 14.90 7.64 -13.65
CA ALA A 269 13.61 7.06 -14.07
C ALA A 269 13.05 7.77 -15.31
N LEU A 270 13.12 9.10 -15.35
CA LEU A 270 12.59 9.91 -16.44
C LEU A 270 13.41 9.83 -17.73
N SER A 271 14.71 9.50 -17.63
CA SER A 271 15.64 9.44 -18.78
C SER A 271 15.86 8.03 -19.33
N ASP A 272 15.30 7.00 -18.70
CA ASP A 272 15.43 5.62 -19.16
C ASP A 272 14.81 5.43 -20.56
N PRO A 273 15.47 4.72 -21.51
CA PRO A 273 14.96 4.56 -22.87
C PRO A 273 13.64 3.81 -22.96
N SER A 274 13.33 2.90 -22.03
CA SER A 274 12.02 2.24 -21.95
C SER A 274 10.93 3.20 -21.48
N GLY A 275 11.32 4.25 -20.72
CA GLY A 275 10.44 5.23 -20.11
C GLY A 275 9.64 4.68 -18.94
N LEU A 276 8.61 5.44 -18.55
CA LEU A 276 7.63 5.05 -17.56
C LEU A 276 6.41 4.39 -18.22
N MET A 277 5.40 4.01 -17.43
CA MET A 277 4.13 3.50 -17.96
C MET A 277 3.54 4.41 -19.03
N LYS A 278 3.10 3.83 -20.16
CA LYS A 278 2.66 4.55 -21.37
C LYS A 278 1.15 4.50 -21.57
N GLY A 279 0.46 3.56 -20.94
CA GLY A 279 -0.97 3.36 -21.08
C GLY A 279 -1.52 2.41 -20.02
N GLN A 280 -2.82 2.14 -20.09
CA GLN A 280 -3.52 1.24 -19.15
C GLN A 280 -3.01 -0.21 -19.23
N GLU A 281 -2.43 -0.61 -20.34
CA GLU A 281 -1.82 -1.92 -20.55
C GLU A 281 -0.58 -2.14 -19.69
N ASP A 282 0.07 -1.07 -19.26
CA ASP A 282 1.23 -1.08 -18.37
C ASP A 282 0.85 -1.08 -16.88
N ASN A 283 -0.43 -0.97 -16.54
CA ASN A 283 -0.86 -1.01 -15.14
C ASN A 283 -0.33 -2.26 -14.46
N MET A 284 0.37 -2.06 -13.34
CA MET A 284 0.72 -3.16 -12.44
C MET A 284 -0.53 -3.56 -11.67
N LYS A 285 -1.09 -4.68 -12.06
CA LYS A 285 -2.40 -5.13 -11.60
C LYS A 285 -2.41 -6.59 -11.25
N LEU A 286 -3.20 -6.93 -10.24
CA LEU A 286 -3.55 -8.30 -9.91
C LEU A 286 -4.98 -8.58 -10.35
N ILE A 287 -5.16 -9.68 -11.07
CA ILE A 287 -6.48 -10.20 -11.43
C ILE A 287 -6.81 -11.29 -10.43
N PRO A 288 -7.84 -11.12 -9.58
CA PRO A 288 -8.23 -12.15 -8.61
C PRO A 288 -8.55 -13.47 -9.32
N LYS A 289 -8.13 -14.58 -8.73
CA LYS A 289 -8.63 -15.90 -9.13
C LYS A 289 -10.09 -15.97 -8.68
N ARG A 290 -10.96 -16.32 -9.61
CA ARG A 290 -12.36 -16.61 -9.28
C ARG A 290 -12.42 -17.91 -8.48
N GLN A 291 -12.35 -17.79 -7.15
CA GLN A 291 -12.64 -18.89 -6.23
C GLN A 291 -13.55 -18.39 -5.12
N TRP A 292 -14.49 -19.23 -4.73
CA TRP A 292 -15.49 -18.96 -3.69
C TRP A 292 -14.87 -18.59 -2.34
N ILE A 293 -15.56 -17.76 -1.63
CA ILE A 293 -15.54 -17.20 -0.26
C ILE A 293 -14.60 -17.85 0.78
N THR A 294 -14.15 -19.07 0.60
CA THR A 294 -13.32 -19.77 1.57
C THR A 294 -11.83 -19.81 1.22
N GLY A 295 -11.43 -19.28 0.07
CA GLY A 295 -10.08 -19.44 -0.47
C GLY A 295 -9.23 -18.19 -0.58
N GLY A 296 -9.71 -17.01 -0.18
CA GLY A 296 -8.89 -15.79 -0.10
C GLY A 296 -8.46 -15.14 -1.42
N ASN A 297 -9.00 -15.58 -2.55
CA ASN A 297 -8.56 -15.17 -3.89
C ASN A 297 -9.56 -14.29 -4.65
N GLU A 298 -10.49 -13.65 -3.94
CA GLU A 298 -11.53 -12.81 -4.53
C GLU A 298 -11.23 -11.34 -4.29
N ASN A 299 -11.83 -10.47 -5.12
CA ASN A 299 -11.74 -9.05 -4.86
C ASN A 299 -12.33 -8.74 -3.49
N ILE A 300 -11.48 -8.25 -2.58
CA ILE A 300 -11.81 -8.05 -1.19
C ILE A 300 -12.95 -7.04 -0.98
N PHE A 301 -13.12 -6.08 -1.88
CA PHE A 301 -14.20 -5.10 -1.77
C PHE A 301 -15.57 -5.76 -1.92
N ALA A 302 -15.68 -6.74 -2.82
CA ALA A 302 -16.88 -7.54 -2.94
C ALA A 302 -17.13 -8.39 -1.68
N LEU A 303 -16.06 -8.95 -1.09
CA LEU A 303 -16.14 -9.73 0.14
C LEU A 303 -16.55 -8.88 1.33
N MET A 304 -15.90 -7.74 1.55
CA MET A 304 -16.17 -6.87 2.70
C MET A 304 -17.59 -6.33 2.70
N PHE A 305 -18.14 -6.07 1.55
CA PHE A 305 -19.51 -5.67 1.43
C PHE A 305 -20.48 -6.78 1.86
N SER A 306 -20.13 -8.04 1.64
CA SER A 306 -20.94 -9.19 2.08
C SER A 306 -21.06 -9.28 3.61
N TRP A 307 -20.21 -8.59 4.37
CA TRP A 307 -20.17 -8.59 5.84
C TRP A 307 -21.06 -7.52 6.47
N GLY A 308 -22.05 -7.01 5.78
CA GLY A 308 -23.06 -6.15 6.35
C GLY A 308 -22.89 -4.66 6.03
N ALA A 309 -22.53 -4.33 4.81
CA ALA A 309 -22.46 -2.95 4.30
C ALA A 309 -21.56 -2.02 5.15
N SER A 310 -20.44 -2.57 5.63
CA SER A 310 -19.52 -1.83 6.49
C SER A 310 -18.62 -0.84 5.72
N CYS A 311 -18.61 -0.89 4.39
CA CYS A 311 -17.82 0.00 3.54
C CYS A 311 -18.73 1.04 2.86
N VAL A 312 -18.58 2.27 3.28
CA VAL A 312 -19.30 3.41 2.69
C VAL A 312 -18.31 4.51 2.28
N LEU A 313 -18.80 5.45 1.48
CA LEU A 313 -18.09 6.66 1.12
C LEU A 313 -17.60 7.38 2.39
N PRO A 314 -16.29 7.62 2.55
CA PRO A 314 -15.79 8.46 3.64
C PRO A 314 -16.16 9.93 3.42
N LYS A 315 -16.27 10.69 4.51
CA LYS A 315 -16.58 12.13 4.46
C LYS A 315 -15.51 12.91 3.70
N GLU A 316 -14.30 12.52 3.86
CA GLU A 316 -13.13 13.10 3.19
C GLU A 316 -13.21 12.96 1.66
N MET A 317 -13.59 11.78 1.19
CA MET A 317 -13.79 11.55 -0.25
C MET A 317 -15.04 12.27 -0.78
N GLU A 318 -16.12 12.32 0.00
CA GLU A 318 -17.30 13.12 -0.37
C GLU A 318 -16.89 14.57 -0.64
N TRP A 319 -16.13 15.17 0.27
CA TRP A 319 -15.65 16.53 0.09
C TRP A 319 -14.73 16.68 -1.12
N ALA A 320 -13.81 15.75 -1.31
CA ALA A 320 -12.94 15.76 -2.49
C ALA A 320 -13.76 15.70 -3.79
N TYR A 321 -14.76 14.82 -3.88
CA TYR A 321 -15.61 14.71 -5.08
C TYR A 321 -16.49 15.95 -5.34
N LYS A 322 -16.86 16.69 -4.28
CA LYS A 322 -17.75 17.86 -4.37
C LYS A 322 -17.01 19.21 -4.41
N ASN A 323 -15.70 19.22 -4.13
CA ASN A 323 -14.95 20.49 -3.98
C ASN A 323 -13.83 20.70 -5.01
N GLN A 324 -13.56 19.79 -5.92
CA GLN A 324 -12.52 20.00 -6.94
C GLN A 324 -13.03 20.80 -8.15
N ALA A 325 -14.30 20.66 -8.52
CA ALA A 325 -14.91 21.34 -9.66
C ALA A 325 -16.21 22.03 -9.24
N LEU A 326 -16.11 23.26 -8.77
CA LEU A 326 -17.26 24.04 -8.31
C LEU A 326 -17.90 24.84 -9.45
N LYS A 327 -19.19 25.13 -9.31
CA LYS A 327 -19.89 26.05 -10.19
C LYS A 327 -19.47 27.49 -9.91
N GLU A 328 -19.60 28.33 -10.92
CA GLU A 328 -19.29 29.75 -10.82
C GLU A 328 -20.04 30.41 -9.64
N GLY A 329 -19.35 31.25 -8.87
CA GLY A 329 -19.91 31.97 -7.72
C GLY A 329 -20.00 31.16 -6.43
N VAL A 330 -19.58 29.92 -6.43
CA VAL A 330 -19.47 29.11 -5.21
C VAL A 330 -18.09 29.33 -4.58
N ASP A 331 -18.07 29.87 -3.37
CA ASP A 331 -16.81 30.04 -2.62
C ASP A 331 -16.26 28.66 -2.19
N ALA A 332 -15.14 28.31 -2.77
CA ALA A 332 -14.42 27.07 -2.47
C ALA A 332 -13.18 27.39 -1.66
N ASN A 333 -13.34 27.68 -0.43
CA ASN A 333 -12.19 27.85 0.43
C ASN A 333 -11.65 26.50 0.90
N VAL A 334 -11.02 25.74 -0.01
CA VAL A 334 -10.40 24.44 0.27
C VAL A 334 -9.22 24.56 1.25
N SER A 335 -8.69 25.77 1.43
CA SER A 335 -7.64 26.08 2.41
C SER A 335 -8.15 26.41 3.81
N GLY A 336 -9.44 26.19 4.06
CA GLY A 336 -10.12 26.57 5.28
C GLY A 336 -9.81 25.75 6.52
N PHE A 337 -8.56 25.44 6.76
CA PHE A 337 -8.12 24.85 8.02
C PHE A 337 -8.17 25.89 9.14
N VAL A 338 -8.67 25.48 10.30
CA VAL A 338 -8.74 26.32 11.48
C VAL A 338 -7.54 25.99 12.37
N GLU A 339 -6.74 27.00 12.70
CA GLU A 339 -5.60 26.84 13.60
C GLU A 339 -6.00 26.41 15.01
N LYS A 340 -7.21 26.76 15.43
CA LYS A 340 -7.74 26.38 16.72
C LYS A 340 -8.74 25.28 16.60
N VAL A 341 -8.35 24.16 17.09
CA VAL A 341 -9.24 23.05 17.30
C VAL A 341 -9.82 23.16 18.68
N ALA A 342 -10.81 24.02 18.81
CA ALA A 342 -11.67 23.97 19.97
C ALA A 342 -12.61 22.79 19.80
N ARG A 343 -12.64 21.87 20.76
CA ARG A 343 -13.61 20.84 20.73
C ARG A 343 -13.99 20.28 22.07
N ASN A 344 -15.19 19.86 22.07
CA ASN A 344 -15.71 18.91 23.01
C ASN A 344 -15.92 17.58 22.26
N ALA A 345 -15.38 16.49 22.75
CA ALA A 345 -15.48 15.19 22.09
C ALA A 345 -16.93 14.71 21.92
N ASP A 346 -17.84 15.21 22.75
CA ASP A 346 -19.25 14.86 22.74
C ASP A 346 -20.11 15.78 21.86
N GLU A 347 -19.55 16.86 21.32
CA GLU A 347 -20.28 17.79 20.46
C GLU A 347 -20.39 17.26 19.03
N GLU A 348 -21.63 17.20 18.56
CA GLU A 348 -21.91 16.85 17.18
C GLU A 348 -21.42 17.96 16.26
N GLY A 349 -20.62 17.57 15.24
CA GLY A 349 -20.10 18.50 14.25
C GLY A 349 -18.73 19.10 14.53
N THR A 350 -18.09 18.79 15.66
CA THR A 350 -16.72 19.25 15.91
C THR A 350 -15.73 18.53 14.99
N ILE A 351 -14.98 19.28 14.23
CA ILE A 351 -13.98 18.79 13.28
C ILE A 351 -12.63 19.37 13.64
N PHE A 352 -11.66 18.51 13.86
CA PHE A 352 -10.31 18.94 14.17
C PHE A 352 -9.60 19.49 12.94
N GLY A 353 -9.00 20.66 13.08
CA GLY A 353 -8.18 21.25 12.03
C GLY A 353 -8.95 21.73 10.81
N LEU A 354 -10.27 21.50 10.72
CA LEU A 354 -11.10 21.89 9.59
C LEU A 354 -12.28 22.76 10.01
N ASP A 355 -12.54 23.80 9.23
CA ASP A 355 -13.81 24.53 9.27
C ASP A 355 -14.77 23.91 8.24
N ALA A 356 -15.63 23.00 8.69
CA ALA A 356 -16.59 22.32 7.83
C ALA A 356 -17.54 23.28 7.09
N THR A 357 -17.72 24.51 7.60
CA THR A 357 -18.57 25.49 6.93
C THR A 357 -17.97 26.03 5.63
N LYS A 358 -16.68 25.79 5.40
CA LYS A 358 -15.95 26.21 4.21
C LYS A 358 -15.94 25.19 3.08
N TYR A 359 -16.50 23.99 3.31
CA TYR A 359 -16.58 22.95 2.28
C TYR A 359 -17.99 22.90 1.70
N ASN A 360 -18.03 22.73 0.38
CA ASN A 360 -19.28 22.50 -0.30
C ASN A 360 -19.77 21.08 -0.04
N GLU A 361 -20.97 20.95 0.53
CA GLU A 361 -21.63 19.66 0.74
C GLU A 361 -22.76 19.37 -0.24
N LYS A 362 -23.12 20.34 -1.11
CA LYS A 362 -24.27 20.22 -2.02
C LYS A 362 -23.82 19.96 -3.44
N GLU A 363 -24.36 18.90 -4.04
CA GLU A 363 -24.14 18.57 -5.44
C GLU A 363 -24.61 19.68 -6.39
N ALA A 364 -25.66 20.42 -6.02
CA ALA A 364 -26.14 21.55 -6.81
C ALA A 364 -25.09 22.63 -7.06
N ASN A 365 -24.06 22.73 -6.19
CA ASN A 365 -23.02 23.74 -6.25
C ASN A 365 -21.74 23.27 -6.95
N CYS A 366 -21.68 22.05 -7.42
CA CYS A 366 -20.48 21.49 -8.03
C CYS A 366 -20.75 20.75 -9.34
N TYR A 367 -19.68 20.51 -10.08
CA TYR A 367 -19.61 19.47 -11.09
C TYR A 367 -19.06 18.22 -10.38
N LEU A 368 -19.98 17.38 -9.88
CA LEU A 368 -19.63 16.21 -9.11
C LEU A 368 -18.67 15.32 -9.91
N ASP A 369 -17.57 14.92 -9.27
CA ASP A 369 -16.62 14.00 -9.89
C ASP A 369 -17.31 12.74 -10.40
N PRO A 370 -17.24 12.44 -11.70
CA PRO A 370 -17.95 11.30 -12.29
C PRO A 370 -17.57 9.95 -11.68
N ARG A 371 -16.36 9.80 -11.14
CA ARG A 371 -15.88 8.58 -10.47
C ARG A 371 -16.75 8.22 -9.26
N CYS A 372 -17.27 9.22 -8.54
CA CYS A 372 -18.17 9.01 -7.41
C CYS A 372 -19.38 8.15 -7.79
N LYS A 373 -20.01 8.44 -8.94
CA LYS A 373 -21.18 7.70 -9.45
C LYS A 373 -20.87 6.26 -9.85
N ILE A 374 -19.62 5.99 -10.24
CA ILE A 374 -19.18 4.64 -10.61
C ILE A 374 -18.91 3.79 -9.37
N LEU A 375 -18.33 4.42 -8.33
CA LEU A 375 -17.79 3.73 -7.17
C LEU A 375 -18.79 3.57 -6.03
N PHE A 376 -19.77 4.47 -5.91
CA PHE A 376 -20.71 4.51 -4.80
C PHE A 376 -22.16 4.60 -5.28
N PHE A 377 -23.07 3.98 -4.51
CA PHE A 377 -24.51 4.22 -4.66
C PHE A 377 -24.91 5.49 -3.90
N ARG A 378 -26.01 6.10 -4.29
CA ARG A 378 -26.67 7.09 -3.45
C ARG A 378 -27.24 6.42 -2.20
N PRO A 379 -27.42 7.14 -1.10
CA PRO A 379 -28.12 6.60 0.07
C PRO A 379 -29.48 6.03 -0.34
N SER A 380 -29.85 4.90 0.28
CA SER A 380 -31.14 4.26 0.04
C SER A 380 -32.06 4.48 1.25
N PRO A 381 -33.36 4.74 1.05
CA PRO A 381 -34.31 4.79 2.13
C PRO A 381 -34.54 3.41 2.80
N TYR A 382 -34.06 2.35 2.17
CA TYR A 382 -34.22 0.97 2.65
C TYR A 382 -32.98 0.46 3.38
N ASP A 383 -33.22 -0.41 4.37
CA ASP A 383 -32.13 -1.04 5.12
C ASP A 383 -31.35 -2.02 4.22
N PRO A 384 -30.05 -1.78 3.98
CA PRO A 384 -29.22 -2.67 3.16
C PRO A 384 -28.90 -4.02 3.82
N GLY A 385 -29.30 -4.25 5.06
CA GLY A 385 -29.29 -5.58 5.65
C GLY A 385 -30.21 -6.56 4.89
N ILE A 386 -31.10 -6.04 4.06
CA ILE A 386 -31.93 -6.81 3.13
C ILE A 386 -31.25 -6.80 1.76
N LYS A 387 -30.52 -7.86 1.47
CA LYS A 387 -29.62 -8.03 0.30
C LYS A 387 -30.21 -7.74 -1.10
N ASP A 388 -31.49 -7.53 -1.24
CA ASP A 388 -32.15 -7.30 -2.51
C ASP A 388 -32.49 -5.83 -2.83
N ASP A 389 -32.33 -4.93 -1.86
CA ASP A 389 -32.84 -3.55 -1.96
C ASP A 389 -31.82 -2.51 -2.45
N TYR A 390 -30.58 -2.90 -2.74
CA TYR A 390 -29.60 -1.99 -3.38
C TYR A 390 -30.01 -1.45 -4.74
N LYS A 391 -31.02 -2.05 -5.35
CA LYS A 391 -31.60 -1.57 -6.61
C LYS A 391 -32.44 -0.29 -6.45
N ALA A 392 -32.66 0.16 -5.22
CA ALA A 392 -33.50 1.29 -4.89
C ALA A 392 -32.71 2.44 -4.26
N GLU A 393 -31.56 2.84 -4.87
CA GLU A 393 -30.98 4.12 -4.53
C GLU A 393 -32.02 5.24 -4.74
N ASP A 394 -32.10 6.18 -3.81
CA ASP A 394 -32.94 7.35 -4.00
C ASP A 394 -32.25 8.30 -5.01
N PRO A 395 -32.79 8.47 -6.22
CA PRO A 395 -32.16 9.32 -7.22
C PRO A 395 -32.13 10.80 -6.83
N ASN A 396 -32.92 11.20 -5.82
CA ASN A 396 -32.98 12.57 -5.31
C ASN A 396 -32.08 12.78 -4.08
N ALA A 397 -31.56 11.71 -3.47
CA ALA A 397 -30.62 11.84 -2.38
C ALA A 397 -29.25 12.31 -2.90
N GLU A 398 -28.59 13.16 -2.14
CA GLU A 398 -27.19 13.52 -2.39
C GLU A 398 -26.24 12.42 -1.90
N TYR A 399 -25.06 12.30 -2.48
CA TYR A 399 -24.03 11.42 -1.95
C TYR A 399 -23.62 11.91 -0.56
N GLY A 400 -23.64 10.99 0.41
CA GLY A 400 -23.32 11.25 1.80
C GLY A 400 -22.12 10.45 2.26
N GLY A 401 -21.11 11.11 2.83
CA GLY A 401 -19.91 10.48 3.38
C GLY A 401 -20.00 10.28 4.89
N TYR A 402 -19.46 9.16 5.36
CA TYR A 402 -19.38 8.81 6.77
C TYR A 402 -18.06 9.27 7.39
N ARG A 403 -18.13 9.94 8.51
CA ARG A 403 -16.94 10.30 9.28
C ARG A 403 -16.54 9.15 10.21
N ASN A 404 -15.32 8.65 10.06
CA ASN A 404 -14.78 7.58 10.88
C ASN A 404 -14.81 7.92 12.38
N GLY A 405 -15.04 6.91 13.21
CA GLY A 405 -15.17 7.07 14.64
C GLY A 405 -16.57 7.53 15.12
N ALA A 406 -17.56 7.73 14.24
CA ALA A 406 -18.94 7.98 14.63
C ALA A 406 -19.59 6.71 15.21
N LYS A 407 -20.67 6.90 16.01
CA LYS A 407 -21.34 5.80 16.72
C LYS A 407 -22.60 5.30 16.02
N GLU A 408 -22.85 5.71 14.78
CA GLU A 408 -24.05 5.31 14.04
C GLU A 408 -23.88 3.88 13.49
N VAL A 409 -24.86 3.04 13.74
CA VAL A 409 -24.86 1.61 13.37
C VAL A 409 -26.22 1.18 12.81
N GLY A 410 -26.24 0.08 12.05
CA GLY A 410 -27.46 -0.51 11.52
C GLY A 410 -28.11 0.31 10.40
N SER A 411 -29.44 0.23 10.28
CA SER A 411 -30.23 0.86 9.22
C SER A 411 -30.04 2.37 9.10
N LYS A 412 -29.75 3.05 10.19
CA LYS A 412 -29.47 4.49 10.20
C LYS A 412 -28.18 4.85 9.47
N TYR A 413 -27.22 3.92 9.43
CA TYR A 413 -25.93 4.11 8.77
C TYR A 413 -26.08 4.24 7.27
N THR A 414 -26.81 3.35 6.66
CA THR A 414 -26.92 3.25 5.20
C THR A 414 -28.02 4.11 4.58
N VAL A 415 -29.00 4.53 5.35
CA VAL A 415 -30.00 5.52 4.92
C VAL A 415 -29.37 6.91 4.72
N LYS A 416 -28.28 7.21 5.43
CA LYS A 416 -27.60 8.50 5.37
C LYS A 416 -26.35 8.51 4.50
N TYR A 417 -25.68 7.35 4.37
CA TYR A 417 -24.34 7.28 3.76
C TYR A 417 -24.34 6.41 2.53
N SER A 418 -23.51 6.80 1.58
CA SER A 418 -23.40 6.18 0.27
C SER A 418 -22.57 4.89 0.32
N PRO A 419 -23.16 3.70 0.13
CA PRO A 419 -22.42 2.45 0.13
C PRO A 419 -21.61 2.28 -1.16
N MET A 420 -20.53 1.50 -1.09
CA MET A 420 -19.76 1.11 -2.28
C MET A 420 -20.64 0.35 -3.27
N LYS A 421 -20.45 0.61 -4.57
CA LYS A 421 -21.07 -0.18 -5.64
C LYS A 421 -20.38 -1.52 -5.79
N THR A 422 -20.81 -2.50 -5.03
CA THR A 422 -20.32 -3.87 -5.11
C THR A 422 -21.44 -4.82 -5.48
N ASN A 423 -21.09 -5.94 -6.11
CA ASN A 423 -22.03 -7.02 -6.37
C ASN A 423 -21.92 -8.08 -5.26
N LEU A 424 -22.98 -8.25 -4.47
CA LEU A 424 -23.05 -9.19 -3.36
C LEU A 424 -23.45 -10.61 -3.74
N LYS A 425 -24.10 -10.78 -4.89
CA LYS A 425 -24.52 -12.11 -5.35
C LYS A 425 -23.41 -12.73 -6.18
N SER A 426 -22.88 -13.81 -5.69
CA SER A 426 -21.69 -14.50 -6.16
C SER A 426 -21.65 -14.89 -7.65
N ASP A 427 -22.78 -15.01 -8.31
CA ASP A 427 -22.86 -15.61 -9.64
C ASP A 427 -23.48 -14.70 -10.72
N GLU A 428 -24.14 -13.62 -10.34
CA GLU A 428 -24.67 -12.63 -11.27
C GLU A 428 -23.92 -11.31 -11.10
N MET A 429 -22.98 -11.03 -12.00
CA MET A 429 -22.39 -9.70 -12.12
C MET A 429 -23.54 -8.74 -12.48
N LEU A 430 -23.90 -7.87 -11.54
CA LEU A 430 -24.71 -6.72 -11.90
C LEU A 430 -23.89 -5.91 -12.89
N PRO A 431 -24.33 -5.73 -14.13
CA PRO A 431 -23.53 -5.11 -15.18
C PRO A 431 -23.11 -3.67 -14.82
N ASP A 432 -23.79 -3.05 -13.87
CA ASP A 432 -23.57 -1.66 -13.46
C ASP A 432 -22.72 -1.49 -12.21
N CYS A 433 -22.18 -2.58 -11.62
CA CYS A 433 -21.32 -2.49 -10.46
C CYS A 433 -19.83 -2.57 -10.85
N TRP A 434 -19.08 -1.51 -10.58
CA TRP A 434 -17.64 -1.49 -10.82
C TRP A 434 -16.92 -2.57 -10.00
N TRP A 435 -17.22 -2.65 -8.69
CA TRP A 435 -16.60 -3.61 -7.80
C TRP A 435 -17.31 -4.96 -7.90
N ASN A 436 -16.68 -5.88 -8.58
CA ASN A 436 -17.09 -7.28 -8.65
C ASN A 436 -15.90 -8.19 -8.31
N GLN A 437 -16.18 -9.48 -8.06
CA GLN A 437 -15.18 -10.45 -7.60
C GLN A 437 -14.00 -10.64 -8.57
N ALA A 438 -14.20 -10.37 -9.85
CA ALA A 438 -13.17 -10.53 -10.88
C ALA A 438 -12.45 -9.22 -11.23
N ARG A 439 -12.81 -8.10 -10.56
CA ARG A 439 -12.18 -6.81 -10.84
C ARG A 439 -10.71 -6.83 -10.43
N GLU A 440 -9.86 -6.39 -11.32
CA GLU A 440 -8.44 -6.19 -11.08
C GLU A 440 -8.18 -5.16 -9.97
N ILE A 441 -7.09 -5.34 -9.24
CA ILE A 441 -6.58 -4.39 -8.25
C ILE A 441 -5.31 -3.77 -8.80
N ILE A 442 -5.29 -2.46 -8.94
CA ILE A 442 -4.11 -1.72 -9.42
C ILE A 442 -3.28 -1.26 -8.24
N TRP A 443 -2.01 -1.67 -8.20
CA TRP A 443 -1.03 -1.24 -7.21
C TRP A 443 -0.17 -0.06 -7.67
N LEU A 444 0.05 0.06 -8.98
CA LEU A 444 0.70 1.20 -9.62
C LEU A 444 0.11 1.32 -11.03
N GLY A 445 -0.52 2.44 -11.33
CA GLY A 445 -1.25 2.63 -12.57
C GLY A 445 -0.71 3.76 -13.45
N TYR A 446 -1.13 3.75 -14.70
CA TYR A 446 -0.76 4.77 -15.68
C TYR A 446 -1.22 6.18 -15.27
N SER A 447 -2.43 6.32 -14.72
CA SER A 447 -2.88 7.63 -14.21
C SER A 447 -1.98 8.16 -13.11
N GLU A 448 -1.53 7.30 -12.21
CA GLU A 448 -0.57 7.68 -11.18
C GLU A 448 0.78 8.09 -11.79
N SER A 449 1.28 7.35 -12.78
CA SER A 449 2.51 7.70 -13.49
C SER A 449 2.46 9.13 -14.05
N LEU A 450 1.31 9.57 -14.55
CA LEU A 450 1.13 10.93 -15.05
C LEU A 450 1.18 11.98 -13.92
N PHE A 451 0.58 11.71 -12.76
CA PHE A 451 0.66 12.61 -11.60
C PHE A 451 2.08 12.67 -11.03
N LEU A 452 2.80 11.55 -10.98
CA LEU A 452 4.21 11.53 -10.56
C LEU A 452 5.08 12.38 -11.50
N ARG A 453 4.84 12.30 -12.82
CA ARG A 453 5.51 13.14 -13.81
C ARG A 453 5.12 14.61 -13.66
N ALA A 454 3.87 14.92 -13.35
CA ALA A 454 3.43 16.28 -13.10
C ALA A 454 4.17 16.90 -11.90
N GLU A 455 4.28 16.17 -10.80
CA GLU A 455 5.07 16.63 -9.65
C GLU A 455 6.56 16.76 -9.98
N ALA A 456 7.14 15.80 -10.70
CA ALA A 456 8.53 15.88 -11.15
C ALA A 456 8.78 17.11 -12.02
N ALA A 457 7.85 17.43 -12.93
CA ALA A 457 7.93 18.64 -13.75
C ALA A 457 7.88 19.93 -12.92
N LEU A 458 7.04 20.00 -11.89
CA LEU A 458 7.02 21.12 -10.92
C LEU A 458 8.36 21.24 -10.16
N ARG A 459 9.00 20.11 -9.86
CA ARG A 459 10.29 20.08 -9.17
C ARG A 459 11.47 20.40 -10.08
N GLY A 460 11.23 20.50 -11.39
CA GLY A 460 12.28 20.77 -12.38
C GLY A 460 13.15 19.54 -12.66
N TRP A 461 12.58 18.32 -12.57
CA TRP A 461 13.27 17.07 -12.88
C TRP A 461 12.97 16.63 -14.32
N GLY A 462 13.98 16.08 -14.98
CA GLY A 462 13.88 15.59 -16.35
C GLY A 462 13.97 16.70 -17.40
N ASN A 463 13.60 16.36 -18.63
CA ASN A 463 13.72 17.23 -19.80
C ASN A 463 12.50 18.15 -20.03
N GLU A 464 11.33 17.75 -19.54
CA GLU A 464 10.09 18.52 -19.65
C GLU A 464 9.70 19.02 -18.25
N THR A 465 9.83 20.34 -18.04
CA THR A 465 9.69 20.92 -16.70
C THR A 465 8.80 22.16 -16.70
N GLY A 466 8.38 22.58 -15.50
CA GLY A 466 7.64 23.80 -15.27
C GLY A 466 6.12 23.59 -15.18
N ALA A 467 5.43 24.64 -14.74
CA ALA A 467 4.00 24.59 -14.41
C ALA A 467 3.11 24.21 -15.61
N ALA A 468 3.43 24.68 -16.81
CA ALA A 468 2.65 24.33 -18.01
C ALA A 468 2.70 22.83 -18.35
N VAL A 469 3.90 22.22 -18.22
CA VAL A 469 4.05 20.78 -18.42
C VAL A 469 3.34 20.01 -17.31
N ALA A 470 3.49 20.44 -16.07
CA ALA A 470 2.83 19.83 -14.94
C ALA A 470 1.31 19.89 -15.07
N GLY A 471 0.74 21.02 -15.52
CA GLY A 471 -0.69 21.19 -15.77
C GLY A 471 -1.23 20.23 -16.82
N ARG A 472 -0.53 20.11 -17.96
CA ARG A 472 -0.89 19.15 -19.01
C ARG A 472 -0.89 17.70 -18.49
N LEU A 473 0.17 17.30 -17.78
CA LEU A 473 0.29 15.96 -17.21
C LEU A 473 -0.76 15.69 -16.11
N TYR A 474 -1.11 16.70 -15.32
CA TYR A 474 -2.18 16.66 -14.34
C TYR A 474 -3.54 16.35 -15.00
N GLU A 475 -3.91 17.10 -16.05
CA GLU A 475 -5.16 16.85 -16.79
C GLU A 475 -5.14 15.47 -17.47
N GLU A 476 -4.02 15.09 -18.08
CA GLU A 476 -3.86 13.74 -18.65
C GLU A 476 -4.03 12.65 -17.57
N GLY A 477 -3.54 12.88 -16.35
CA GLY A 477 -3.71 11.99 -15.21
C GLY A 477 -5.17 11.83 -14.78
N VAL A 478 -5.92 12.93 -14.70
CA VAL A 478 -7.37 12.92 -14.44
C VAL A 478 -8.11 12.16 -15.55
N ARG A 479 -7.82 12.47 -16.81
CA ARG A 479 -8.41 11.82 -17.98
C ARG A 479 -8.11 10.32 -17.99
N ALA A 480 -6.88 9.92 -17.71
CA ALA A 480 -6.49 8.51 -17.65
C ALA A 480 -7.20 7.77 -16.51
N SER A 481 -7.36 8.39 -15.34
CA SER A 481 -8.13 7.83 -14.24
C SER A 481 -9.60 7.64 -14.60
N MET A 482 -10.23 8.63 -15.22
CA MET A 482 -11.63 8.54 -15.65
C MET A 482 -11.84 7.50 -16.75
N ASN A 483 -10.90 7.42 -17.70
CA ASN A 483 -10.93 6.40 -18.75
C ASN A 483 -10.84 4.98 -18.19
N TYR A 484 -10.02 4.78 -17.16
CA TYR A 484 -9.95 3.48 -16.46
C TYR A 484 -11.31 3.05 -15.91
N TYR A 485 -12.11 3.98 -15.38
CA TYR A 485 -13.45 3.72 -14.88
C TYR A 485 -14.52 3.67 -15.99
N GLY A 486 -14.14 3.76 -17.26
CA GLY A 486 -15.08 3.72 -18.39
C GLY A 486 -15.96 4.96 -18.51
N ILE A 487 -15.56 6.08 -17.90
CA ILE A 487 -16.26 7.36 -18.01
C ILE A 487 -16.08 7.89 -19.43
N ALA A 488 -17.18 8.27 -20.06
CA ALA A 488 -17.18 8.79 -21.43
C ALA A 488 -16.32 10.07 -21.54
N SER A 489 -15.59 10.20 -22.65
CA SER A 489 -14.61 11.27 -22.82
C SER A 489 -15.22 12.67 -22.70
N ASP A 490 -16.45 12.88 -23.20
CA ASP A 490 -17.17 14.16 -23.07
C ASP A 490 -17.43 14.53 -21.61
N LYS A 491 -17.71 13.55 -20.74
CA LYS A 491 -17.93 13.76 -19.32
C LYS A 491 -16.61 13.99 -18.56
N ALA A 492 -15.54 13.35 -18.99
CA ALA A 492 -14.22 13.61 -18.45
C ALA A 492 -13.75 15.04 -18.79
N GLU A 493 -13.90 15.47 -20.05
CA GLU A 493 -13.53 16.82 -20.48
C GLU A 493 -14.43 17.89 -19.83
N GLU A 494 -15.73 17.64 -19.69
CA GLU A 494 -16.63 18.53 -18.94
C GLU A 494 -16.13 18.77 -17.51
N TYR A 495 -15.76 17.69 -16.81
CA TYR A 495 -15.22 17.81 -15.45
C TYR A 495 -13.86 18.54 -15.41
N ILE A 496 -12.94 18.17 -16.31
CA ILE A 496 -11.60 18.77 -16.40
C ILE A 496 -11.67 20.27 -16.67
N SER A 497 -12.57 20.72 -17.57
CA SER A 497 -12.73 22.15 -17.87
C SER A 497 -13.15 22.97 -16.66
N HIS A 498 -13.83 22.35 -15.67
CA HIS A 498 -14.25 23.02 -14.44
C HIS A 498 -13.20 22.94 -13.33
N LEU A 499 -12.22 22.02 -13.42
CA LEU A 499 -11.04 22.07 -12.55
C LEU A 499 -10.22 23.34 -12.80
N GLU A 500 -10.14 23.78 -14.04
CA GLU A 500 -9.44 25.02 -14.42
C GLU A 500 -10.09 26.29 -13.83
N GLY A 501 -11.41 26.29 -13.61
CA GLY A 501 -12.15 27.42 -13.05
C GLY A 501 -11.88 27.73 -11.59
N LYS A 502 -11.12 26.89 -10.90
CA LYS A 502 -10.69 27.07 -9.52
C LYS A 502 -9.28 27.63 -9.42
N ASP A 503 -9.03 28.80 -9.99
CA ASP A 503 -7.69 29.37 -9.99
C ASP A 503 -6.66 28.41 -10.56
N ALA A 504 -6.90 28.18 -11.78
CA ALA A 504 -6.16 27.42 -12.71
C ALA A 504 -4.78 26.98 -12.19
N PHE A 505 -4.48 25.74 -12.35
CA PHE A 505 -3.11 25.23 -12.26
C PHE A 505 -2.07 26.21 -12.82
N ASN A 506 -2.46 27.03 -13.78
CA ASN A 506 -1.62 28.04 -14.44
C ASN A 506 -1.47 29.37 -13.67
N GLY A 507 -2.21 29.65 -12.62
CA GLY A 507 -2.17 30.90 -11.86
C GLY A 507 -1.80 30.76 -10.38
N GLY A 508 -1.82 29.55 -9.86
CA GLY A 508 -1.53 29.26 -8.44
C GLY A 508 -0.04 29.24 -8.11
N SER A 509 0.25 29.31 -6.82
CA SER A 509 1.58 29.05 -6.30
C SER A 509 1.99 27.59 -6.56
N ARG A 510 3.28 27.31 -6.49
CA ARG A 510 3.79 25.95 -6.62
C ARG A 510 3.17 24.99 -5.60
N GLU A 511 2.88 25.46 -4.40
CA GLU A 511 2.29 24.67 -3.33
C GLU A 511 0.82 24.33 -3.64
N GLU A 512 0.03 25.27 -4.16
CA GLU A 512 -1.34 25.05 -4.60
C GLU A 512 -1.40 24.07 -5.79
N GLN A 513 -0.45 24.18 -6.72
CA GLN A 513 -0.32 23.24 -7.83
C GLN A 513 0.02 21.82 -7.33
N LEU A 514 0.89 21.69 -6.34
CA LEU A 514 1.21 20.41 -5.70
C LEU A 514 -0.02 19.82 -5.01
N GLU A 515 -0.77 20.60 -4.24
CA GLU A 515 -2.01 20.16 -3.60
C GLU A 515 -3.03 19.62 -4.61
N GLN A 516 -3.19 20.29 -5.75
CA GLN A 516 -4.08 19.85 -6.81
C GLN A 516 -3.63 18.49 -7.39
N ILE A 517 -2.35 18.35 -7.71
CA ILE A 517 -1.78 17.09 -8.22
C ILE A 517 -2.03 15.96 -7.21
N ILE A 518 -1.66 16.16 -5.95
CA ILE A 518 -1.75 15.12 -4.94
C ILE A 518 -3.20 14.76 -4.63
N THR A 519 -4.11 15.74 -4.58
CA THR A 519 -5.54 15.47 -4.36
C THR A 519 -6.12 14.60 -5.48
N GLN A 520 -5.82 14.91 -6.75
CA GLN A 520 -6.28 14.11 -7.87
C GLN A 520 -5.56 12.76 -7.96
N LYS A 521 -4.27 12.68 -7.63
CA LYS A 521 -3.54 11.42 -7.48
C LYS A 521 -4.20 10.55 -6.42
N TRP A 522 -4.49 11.10 -5.23
CA TRP A 522 -5.15 10.38 -4.13
C TRP A 522 -6.51 9.82 -4.56
N LEU A 523 -7.33 10.59 -5.30
CA LEU A 523 -8.58 10.07 -5.88
C LEU A 523 -8.34 8.99 -6.95
N ALA A 524 -7.27 9.10 -7.73
CA ALA A 524 -6.97 8.17 -8.83
C ALA A 524 -6.39 6.83 -8.36
N VAL A 525 -5.63 6.80 -7.26
CA VAL A 525 -5.06 5.57 -6.72
C VAL A 525 -6.03 4.81 -5.81
N TYR A 526 -7.22 5.37 -5.52
CA TYR A 526 -8.25 4.64 -4.81
C TYR A 526 -8.54 3.28 -5.49
N PRO A 527 -8.65 2.17 -4.80
CA PRO A 527 -8.68 2.00 -3.34
C PRO A 527 -7.33 1.57 -2.73
N ASN A 528 -6.21 1.82 -3.37
CA ASN A 528 -4.88 1.44 -2.86
C ASN A 528 -4.47 2.30 -1.66
N GLY A 529 -4.88 1.91 -0.47
CA GLY A 529 -4.56 2.61 0.76
C GLY A 529 -3.07 2.66 1.10
N ASN A 530 -2.26 1.72 0.59
CA ASN A 530 -0.80 1.77 0.79
C ASN A 530 -0.23 3.08 0.23
N GLU A 531 -0.57 3.39 -1.02
CA GLU A 531 -0.10 4.62 -1.67
C GLU A 531 -0.85 5.85 -1.15
N GLY A 532 -2.19 5.76 -1.00
CA GLY A 532 -2.99 6.89 -0.53
C GLY A 532 -2.55 7.41 0.84
N TRP A 533 -2.33 6.49 1.81
CA TRP A 533 -1.86 6.87 3.15
C TRP A 533 -0.41 7.36 3.16
N ALA A 534 0.43 6.79 2.31
CA ALA A 534 1.80 7.24 2.18
C ALA A 534 1.89 8.67 1.60
N GLU A 535 1.07 9.00 0.60
CA GLU A 535 1.02 10.36 0.04
C GLU A 535 0.54 11.40 1.07
N VAL A 536 -0.50 11.06 1.83
CA VAL A 536 -0.97 11.94 2.92
C VAL A 536 0.14 12.24 3.92
N ARG A 537 0.87 11.21 4.37
CA ARG A 537 1.97 11.39 5.34
C ARG A 537 3.15 12.17 4.76
N ARG A 538 3.42 12.01 3.46
CA ARG A 538 4.53 12.69 2.79
C ARG A 538 4.27 14.17 2.52
N THR A 539 3.03 14.53 2.16
CA THR A 539 2.70 15.84 1.58
C THR A 539 1.74 16.66 2.43
N ASP A 540 1.08 16.03 3.41
CA ASP A 540 -0.06 16.57 4.15
C ASP A 540 -1.27 16.90 3.24
N TYR A 541 -1.34 16.28 2.06
CA TYR A 541 -2.45 16.41 1.10
C TYR A 541 -3.10 15.06 0.81
N PRO A 542 -4.41 15.03 0.54
CA PRO A 542 -5.35 16.17 0.57
C PRO A 542 -5.65 16.62 2.01
N ARG A 543 -5.88 17.92 2.19
CA ARG A 543 -6.22 18.48 3.51
C ARG A 543 -7.63 18.13 3.98
N TYR A 544 -8.29 17.17 3.36
CA TYR A 544 -9.62 16.70 3.75
C TYR A 544 -9.62 15.71 4.92
N LEU A 545 -8.49 15.13 5.28
CA LEU A 545 -8.44 14.06 6.27
C LEU A 545 -8.86 14.53 7.65
N LEU A 546 -9.73 13.74 8.27
CA LEU A 546 -10.34 14.01 9.57
C LEU A 546 -9.78 13.09 10.64
N LEU A 547 -9.70 13.60 11.85
CA LEU A 547 -9.46 12.79 13.04
C LEU A 547 -10.71 11.95 13.37
N PRO A 548 -10.55 10.80 14.05
CA PRO A 548 -11.68 10.04 14.56
C PRO A 548 -12.61 10.91 15.41
N ARG A 549 -13.92 10.86 15.14
CA ARG A 549 -14.90 11.83 15.65
C ARG A 549 -14.93 11.92 17.18
N TYR A 550 -14.77 10.81 17.87
CA TYR A 550 -14.84 10.74 19.33
C TYR A 550 -13.49 10.48 20.00
N GLY A 551 -12.40 10.85 19.32
CA GLY A 551 -11.05 10.53 19.72
C GLY A 551 -10.59 9.17 19.23
N ASN A 552 -9.35 8.82 19.51
CA ASN A 552 -8.79 7.55 19.09
C ASN A 552 -8.69 6.53 20.23
N ASN A 553 -8.55 5.26 19.87
CA ASN A 553 -8.43 4.12 20.79
C ASN A 553 -7.03 3.47 20.70
N SER A 554 -6.00 4.27 20.41
CA SER A 554 -4.62 3.79 20.28
C SER A 554 -3.93 3.45 21.61
N SER A 555 -4.66 3.47 22.72
CA SER A 555 -4.10 3.29 24.06
C SER A 555 -3.01 4.30 24.43
N GLY A 556 -3.09 5.51 23.86
CA GLY A 556 -2.14 6.59 24.10
C GLY A 556 -0.93 6.61 23.15
N GLU A 557 -0.84 5.68 22.20
CA GLU A 557 0.25 5.67 21.21
C GLU A 557 0.15 6.82 20.22
N VAL A 558 -1.06 7.30 19.92
CA VAL A 558 -1.32 8.47 19.07
C VAL A 558 -2.04 9.52 19.89
N GLU A 559 -1.56 10.75 19.86
CA GLU A 559 -2.27 11.87 20.47
C GLU A 559 -3.64 12.07 19.81
N ASN A 560 -4.68 12.42 20.60
CA ASN A 560 -6.04 12.60 20.06
C ASN A 560 -6.16 13.71 19.01
N THR A 561 -5.17 14.57 18.91
CA THR A 561 -5.09 15.67 17.94
C THR A 561 -4.29 15.34 16.70
N LYS A 562 -3.74 14.12 16.58
CA LYS A 562 -2.84 13.71 15.50
C LYS A 562 -3.42 12.55 14.67
N LEU A 563 -3.05 12.55 13.41
CA LEU A 563 -3.27 11.40 12.52
C LEU A 563 -2.24 10.30 12.85
N ILE A 564 -2.64 9.05 12.61
CA ILE A 564 -1.77 7.89 12.76
C ILE A 564 -0.60 7.92 11.76
N LYS A 565 0.60 7.53 12.19
CA LYS A 565 1.85 7.66 11.42
C LYS A 565 2.43 6.33 10.95
N ARG A 566 2.17 5.24 11.65
CA ARG A 566 2.61 3.88 11.29
C ARG A 566 1.73 2.83 11.92
N VAL A 567 1.87 1.59 11.51
CA VAL A 567 1.34 0.42 12.22
C VAL A 567 2.38 -0.03 13.23
N SER A 568 1.97 -0.43 14.42
CA SER A 568 2.86 -0.99 15.44
C SER A 568 3.45 -2.32 14.98
N TYR A 569 4.69 -2.61 15.40
CA TYR A 569 5.25 -3.94 15.23
C TYR A 569 4.40 -4.99 15.97
N PRO A 570 4.32 -6.23 15.44
CA PRO A 570 3.54 -7.28 16.10
C PRO A 570 4.09 -7.62 17.49
N ASN A 571 3.22 -8.17 18.32
CA ASN A 571 3.57 -8.62 19.66
C ASN A 571 4.62 -9.75 19.64
N SER A 572 4.70 -10.55 18.56
CA SER A 572 5.76 -11.54 18.36
C SER A 572 7.16 -10.92 18.46
N GLU A 573 7.31 -9.69 17.95
CA GLU A 573 8.59 -8.95 17.97
C GLU A 573 8.98 -8.41 19.35
N SER A 574 8.12 -8.53 20.35
CA SER A 574 8.40 -8.04 21.70
C SER A 574 9.61 -8.71 22.39
N ARG A 575 9.96 -9.91 21.93
CA ARG A 575 11.12 -10.67 22.44
C ARG A 575 12.43 -10.33 21.74
N ASN A 576 12.38 -9.69 20.58
CA ASN A 576 13.58 -9.25 19.86
C ASN A 576 14.13 -7.99 20.52
N PRO A 577 15.33 -8.04 21.14
CA PRO A 577 15.93 -6.89 21.81
C PRO A 577 16.31 -5.76 20.85
N ASN A 578 16.38 -6.04 19.55
CA ASN A 578 16.72 -5.07 18.51
C ASN A 578 15.49 -4.35 17.96
N LYS A 579 14.28 -4.72 18.41
CA LYS A 579 13.05 -4.06 17.95
C LYS A 579 13.05 -2.58 18.33
N PRO A 580 12.86 -1.65 17.38
CA PRO A 580 12.74 -0.24 17.68
C PRO A 580 11.54 0.06 18.58
N ALA A 581 11.69 1.02 19.49
CA ALA A 581 10.65 1.45 20.43
C ALA A 581 9.71 2.50 19.79
N TYR A 582 9.14 2.19 18.63
CA TYR A 582 8.21 3.08 17.92
C TYR A 582 6.77 2.78 18.30
N THR A 583 5.95 3.83 18.31
CA THR A 583 4.49 3.77 18.50
C THR A 583 3.77 4.16 17.22
N GLN A 584 2.46 3.94 17.14
CA GLN A 584 1.64 4.34 15.98
C GLN A 584 1.69 5.87 15.68
N GLY A 585 2.02 6.69 16.68
CA GLY A 585 2.21 8.14 16.54
C GLY A 585 3.62 8.55 16.10
N THR A 586 4.59 7.63 16.07
CA THR A 586 5.96 7.94 15.65
C THR A 586 6.03 8.05 14.12
N LYS A 587 6.49 9.19 13.60
CA LYS A 587 6.67 9.39 12.16
C LYS A 587 7.68 8.39 11.57
N VAL A 588 7.44 7.95 10.36
CA VAL A 588 8.44 7.23 9.56
C VAL A 588 9.49 8.21 9.04
N TRP A 589 10.66 7.73 8.60
CA TRP A 589 11.80 8.59 8.23
C TRP A 589 11.48 9.68 7.21
N TRP A 590 10.70 9.38 6.19
CA TRP A 590 10.37 10.35 5.14
C TRP A 590 9.14 11.24 5.48
N ASP A 591 8.40 10.96 6.56
CA ASP A 591 7.30 11.80 7.07
C ASP A 591 7.90 12.87 8.00
N VAL A 592 8.37 13.95 7.41
CA VAL A 592 8.97 15.06 8.17
C VAL A 592 7.89 16.04 8.65
N ALA A 593 8.24 16.82 9.65
CA ALA A 593 7.39 17.89 10.11
C ALA A 593 7.19 18.92 8.99
N ASP A 594 5.98 19.44 8.90
CA ASP A 594 5.66 20.56 8.03
C ASP A 594 6.57 21.76 8.31
N THR A 595 6.79 22.56 7.29
CA THR A 595 7.59 23.79 7.41
C THR A 595 6.68 24.99 7.65
N MET A 596 7.15 25.95 8.40
CA MET A 596 6.49 27.25 8.53
C MET A 596 6.61 28.04 7.22
N ASP A 597 5.57 28.78 6.89
CA ASP A 597 5.61 29.76 5.81
C ASP A 597 6.47 30.99 6.20
N GLU A 598 6.62 31.93 5.29
CA GLU A 598 7.36 33.17 5.49
C GLU A 598 6.76 34.10 6.58
N THR A 599 5.52 33.83 6.99
CA THR A 599 4.84 34.56 8.08
C THR A 599 5.00 33.88 9.44
N GLY A 600 5.69 32.75 9.50
CA GLY A 600 5.88 31.95 10.70
C GLY A 600 4.69 31.07 11.06
N LYS A 601 3.77 30.84 10.11
CA LYS A 601 2.66 29.91 10.27
C LYS A 601 2.98 28.57 9.64
N TRP A 602 2.47 27.50 10.25
CA TRP A 602 2.52 26.18 9.65
C TRP A 602 1.65 26.11 8.41
N LYS A 603 2.13 25.45 7.36
CA LYS A 603 1.41 25.27 6.10
C LYS A 603 0.18 24.38 6.25
N THR A 604 0.27 23.41 7.14
CA THR A 604 -0.77 22.40 7.39
C THR A 604 -1.27 22.45 8.83
N PRO A 605 -2.44 21.87 9.12
CA PRO A 605 -2.98 21.76 10.47
C PRO A 605 -2.13 20.88 11.39
N ASP A 606 -2.28 21.08 12.70
CA ASP A 606 -1.57 20.33 13.74
C ASP A 606 -1.71 18.81 13.66
N ASN A 607 -2.85 18.32 13.15
CA ASN A 607 -3.10 16.89 13.03
C ASN A 607 -2.19 16.18 12.00
N PHE A 608 -1.62 16.92 11.07
CA PHE A 608 -0.65 16.40 10.09
C PHE A 608 0.79 16.46 10.60
N ARG A 609 1.08 17.37 11.51
CA ARG A 609 2.45 17.63 12.01
C ARG A 609 2.94 16.63 13.05
#